data_a259cf6ca27cb276a179f34cb9e71727
#
_entry.id   a259cf6ca27cb276a179f34cb9e71727
#
_cell.length_a   1.000
_cell.length_b   1.000
_cell.length_c   1.000
_cell.angle_alpha   90.00
_cell.angle_beta   90.00
_cell.angle_gamma   90.00
#
_symmetry.space_group_name_H-M   'P 1'
#
loop_
_entity.id
_entity.type
_entity.pdbx_description
1 polymer ?
#
loop_
_entity_poly.entity_id
_entity_poly.type
_entity_poly.pdbx_seq_one_letter_code
_entity_poly.pdbx_strand_id
1 'polypeptide(L)'
;MKKFFCFALAIMMLFAFAACSNSSDGPAANGDNEVFADGDQYDEIGGELNILNWGEYIDPELITLFEEETGVKVNYVEMTSNEEMLIKLKSSDCVYDMCFPSEYIIEQLIASDLLLPLDMDKIPNAKNIMQDKLEITNSFDPGNKYSLPYMWGTVGILYNTTMVEEPVTSWGILWDEKYAGQIWMYDSVRDSIGITLKYLGYDLNTRSEAEIAEARDLLIAQKPLRKGFGTDNMRPSMVNGKAAMAVLYSGDAFVCMDENEDLAYAVPEEGSNVWFDNVVIPKSAKNVEAAHAFINFLNDGAIAARNTEYIYYSTPNQAAMDRLDEYFTGSETYNPPKEVLDRCTVFHDLGDFVSVYNEAWNAIKMK
;
A
#
# COMPACT_ATOMS: atom_id res chain seq x y z
N MET A 1 -22.30 6.00 52.72
CA MET A 1 -21.86 5.25 53.92
C MET A 1 -21.34 3.89 53.47
N LYS A 2 -20.15 3.52 53.96
CA LYS A 2 -19.44 2.22 53.97
C LYS A 2 -18.93 1.74 52.59
N LYS A 3 -17.65 1.81 52.23
CA LYS A 3 -16.33 1.47 52.79
C LYS A 3 -15.99 -0.04 52.70
N PHE A 4 -14.88 -0.34 51.94
CA PHE A 4 -13.80 -1.32 52.20
C PHE A 4 -14.10 -2.77 51.75
N PHE A 5 -13.18 -3.59 51.19
CA PHE A 5 -11.71 -3.78 51.47
C PHE A 5 -11.01 -4.54 50.35
N CYS A 6 -9.73 -4.25 50.14
CA CYS A 6 -8.72 -5.04 49.43
C CYS A 6 -8.48 -6.39 50.09
N PHE A 7 -8.07 -7.42 49.32
CA PHE A 7 -7.07 -8.38 49.79
C PHE A 7 -6.30 -9.02 48.62
N ALA A 8 -5.00 -8.83 48.65
CA ALA A 8 -4.02 -9.56 47.87
C ALA A 8 -3.70 -10.88 48.59
N LEU A 9 -3.54 -11.95 47.81
CA LEU A 9 -2.79 -13.13 48.32
C LEU A 9 -1.97 -13.77 47.21
N ALA A 10 -0.66 -13.63 47.33
CA ALA A 10 0.33 -14.39 46.59
C ALA A 10 0.48 -15.76 47.23
N ILE A 11 0.46 -16.83 46.48
CA ILE A 11 0.96 -18.14 46.89
C ILE A 11 1.86 -18.72 45.80
N MET A 12 3.14 -18.76 46.08
CA MET A 12 4.14 -19.64 45.43
C MET A 12 3.87 -21.09 45.83
N MET A 13 3.89 -22.02 44.87
CA MET A 13 4.23 -23.41 45.11
C MET A 13 5.03 -23.98 43.94
N LEU A 14 6.28 -24.27 44.19
CA LEU A 14 7.09 -25.24 43.43
C LEU A 14 6.58 -26.66 43.76
N PHE A 15 6.50 -27.54 42.77
CA PHE A 15 6.83 -28.97 42.88
C PHE A 15 6.96 -29.66 41.51
N ALA A 16 8.13 -30.04 41.21
CA ALA A 16 8.68 -31.32 40.75
C ALA A 16 8.03 -32.17 39.67
N PHE A 17 8.86 -32.52 38.71
CA PHE A 17 8.77 -33.53 37.65
C PHE A 17 8.04 -34.84 38.02
N ALA A 18 7.22 -35.31 37.11
CA ALA A 18 7.08 -36.72 36.79
C ALA A 18 6.59 -36.87 35.33
N ALA A 19 7.38 -37.55 34.52
CA ALA A 19 7.05 -37.96 33.16
C ALA A 19 5.97 -39.04 33.20
N CYS A 20 4.94 -38.91 32.33
CA CYS A 20 4.22 -40.06 31.76
C CYS A 20 3.58 -39.61 30.42
N SER A 21 3.96 -40.31 29.39
CA SER A 21 3.40 -40.30 28.03
C SER A 21 1.92 -40.61 28.03
N ASN A 22 1.10 -39.85 27.33
CA ASN A 22 0.01 -40.35 26.53
C ASN A 22 -0.44 -39.37 25.44
N SER A 23 -0.52 -39.87 24.25
CA SER A 23 -0.99 -39.25 23.02
C SER A 23 -2.44 -38.78 23.10
N SER A 24 -2.70 -37.54 22.70
CA SER A 24 -4.01 -37.14 22.15
C SER A 24 -3.75 -36.14 21.05
N ASP A 25 -4.12 -36.50 19.83
CA ASP A 25 -4.05 -35.74 18.61
C ASP A 25 -4.92 -34.48 18.72
N GLY A 26 -4.28 -33.32 18.78
CA GLY A 26 -4.82 -32.02 18.37
C GLY A 26 -4.06 -31.59 17.13
N PRO A 27 -4.61 -30.81 16.21
CA PRO A 27 -3.88 -30.41 15.01
C PRO A 27 -2.62 -29.65 15.44
N ALA A 28 -1.48 -30.23 15.10
CA ALA A 28 -0.19 -29.62 15.28
C ALA A 28 -0.14 -28.38 14.40
N ALA A 29 0.08 -27.22 15.00
CA ALA A 29 0.66 -26.10 14.30
C ALA A 29 2.03 -26.56 13.80
N ASN A 30 2.12 -26.86 12.51
CA ASN A 30 3.39 -27.07 11.84
C ASN A 30 4.08 -25.72 11.75
N GLY A 31 4.83 -25.40 12.78
CA GLY A 31 5.82 -24.35 12.74
C GLY A 31 7.09 -24.89 12.08
N ASP A 32 7.03 -25.14 10.80
CA ASP A 32 8.24 -25.41 10.02
C ASP A 32 8.85 -24.05 9.65
N ASN A 33 10.02 -23.78 10.23
CA ASN A 33 10.93 -22.70 9.87
C ASN A 33 11.54 -22.96 8.48
N GLU A 34 10.72 -23.08 7.45
CA GLU A 34 11.15 -23.02 6.05
C GLU A 34 10.97 -21.58 5.52
N VAL A 35 11.68 -20.64 6.11
CA VAL A 35 11.62 -19.23 5.65
C VAL A 35 12.47 -19.01 4.40
N PHE A 36 13.40 -19.93 4.09
CA PHE A 36 14.21 -19.92 2.86
C PHE A 36 14.13 -21.30 2.19
N ALA A 37 13.08 -21.54 1.40
CA ALA A 37 12.90 -22.81 0.69
C ALA A 37 13.97 -23.08 -0.39
N ASP A 38 14.76 -22.10 -0.81
CA ASP A 38 15.75 -22.18 -1.88
C ASP A 38 17.20 -21.90 -1.42
N GLY A 39 17.45 -21.77 -0.12
CA GLY A 39 18.82 -21.79 0.42
C GLY A 39 19.70 -20.60 0.06
N ASP A 40 19.13 -19.44 -0.20
CA ASP A 40 19.88 -18.21 -0.31
C ASP A 40 20.46 -17.84 1.06
N GLN A 41 21.66 -18.35 1.35
CA GLN A 41 22.45 -17.87 2.48
C GLN A 41 23.01 -16.50 2.08
N TYR A 42 22.62 -15.46 2.79
CA TYR A 42 23.30 -14.19 2.70
C TYR A 42 24.65 -14.28 3.40
N ASP A 43 25.72 -13.88 2.73
CA ASP A 43 26.99 -13.67 3.39
C ASP A 43 26.86 -12.57 4.45
N GLU A 44 27.66 -12.60 5.50
CA GLU A 44 27.67 -11.56 6.53
C GLU A 44 28.06 -10.22 5.89
N ILE A 45 27.07 -9.34 5.70
CA ILE A 45 27.24 -8.01 5.08
C ILE A 45 27.66 -7.00 6.16
N GLY A 46 26.94 -7.00 7.28
CA GLY A 46 27.15 -6.08 8.38
C GLY A 46 26.83 -4.61 8.08
N GLY A 47 27.10 -3.74 9.05
CA GLY A 47 26.85 -2.31 8.92
C GLY A 47 25.40 -1.92 9.25
N GLU A 48 24.98 -0.74 8.77
CA GLU A 48 23.63 -0.20 9.00
C GLU A 48 22.94 0.04 7.65
N LEU A 49 21.63 -0.20 7.62
CA LEU A 49 20.73 0.09 6.49
C LEU A 49 19.63 1.04 6.95
N ASN A 50 19.60 2.25 6.39
CA ASN A 50 18.61 3.27 6.74
C ASN A 50 17.49 3.26 5.71
N ILE A 51 16.30 2.83 6.12
CA ILE A 51 15.11 2.68 5.29
C ILE A 51 14.12 3.80 5.59
N LEU A 52 13.59 4.43 4.54
CA LEU A 52 12.44 5.34 4.61
C LEU A 52 11.25 4.71 3.91
N ASN A 53 10.21 4.36 4.68
CA ASN A 53 9.04 3.67 4.15
C ASN A 53 7.75 4.26 4.75
N TRP A 54 6.61 3.78 4.26
CA TRP A 54 5.29 4.08 4.82
C TRP A 54 5.11 3.41 6.19
N GLY A 55 4.20 3.93 7.01
CA GLY A 55 3.78 3.25 8.24
C GLY A 55 3.04 1.95 7.95
N GLU A 56 3.22 0.94 8.81
CA GLU A 56 2.58 -0.38 8.72
C GLU A 56 2.71 -1.05 7.33
N TYR A 57 3.86 -0.90 6.69
CA TYR A 57 4.07 -1.30 5.29
C TYR A 57 5.16 -2.38 5.11
N ILE A 58 5.52 -3.05 6.19
CA ILE A 58 6.37 -4.25 6.22
C ILE A 58 6.09 -5.02 7.52
N ASP A 59 6.11 -6.35 7.46
CA ASP A 59 6.10 -7.17 8.66
C ASP A 59 7.40 -6.95 9.46
N PRO A 60 7.33 -6.43 10.70
CA PRO A 60 8.52 -6.14 11.51
C PRO A 60 9.40 -7.36 11.78
N GLU A 61 8.81 -8.57 11.77
CA GLU A 61 9.59 -9.80 11.98
C GLU A 61 10.48 -10.10 10.77
N LEU A 62 10.13 -9.64 9.55
CA LEU A 62 11.01 -9.76 8.39
C LEU A 62 12.24 -8.87 8.50
N ILE A 63 12.13 -7.70 9.15
CA ILE A 63 13.29 -6.85 9.45
C ILE A 63 14.24 -7.59 10.38
N THR A 64 13.69 -8.17 11.47
CA THR A 64 14.47 -8.95 12.42
C THR A 64 15.16 -10.14 11.75
N LEU A 65 14.44 -10.85 10.89
CA LEU A 65 14.98 -11.99 10.16
C LEU A 65 16.14 -11.57 9.25
N PHE A 66 15.99 -10.48 8.51
CA PHE A 66 17.06 -9.96 7.66
C PHE A 66 18.30 -9.55 8.47
N GLU A 67 18.11 -8.92 9.64
CA GLU A 67 19.19 -8.56 10.55
C GLU A 67 19.97 -9.80 11.06
N GLU A 68 19.24 -10.86 11.41
CA GLU A 68 19.82 -12.13 11.88
C GLU A 68 20.61 -12.85 10.79
N GLU A 69 20.12 -12.84 9.54
CA GLU A 69 20.75 -13.52 8.42
C GLU A 69 21.98 -12.79 7.86
N THR A 70 22.00 -11.46 7.93
CA THR A 70 23.01 -10.64 7.23
C THR A 70 23.97 -9.91 8.18
N GLY A 71 23.66 -9.84 9.47
CA GLY A 71 24.39 -9.00 10.42
C GLY A 71 24.21 -7.49 10.19
N VAL A 72 23.32 -7.09 9.27
CA VAL A 72 22.98 -5.68 9.01
C VAL A 72 22.02 -5.19 10.07
N LYS A 73 22.29 -4.00 10.63
CA LYS A 73 21.31 -3.32 11.50
C LYS A 73 20.40 -2.43 10.67
N VAL A 74 19.09 -2.67 10.73
CA VAL A 74 18.09 -1.87 10.00
C VAL A 74 17.57 -0.72 10.88
N ASN A 75 17.71 0.51 10.37
CA ASN A 75 17.10 1.70 10.94
C ASN A 75 15.89 2.07 10.09
N TYR A 76 14.70 1.67 10.53
CA TYR A 76 13.44 1.90 9.82
C TYR A 76 12.79 3.20 10.26
N VAL A 77 12.50 4.10 9.31
CA VAL A 77 11.87 5.40 9.55
C VAL A 77 10.60 5.48 8.73
N GLU A 78 9.50 5.80 9.40
CA GLU A 78 8.22 6.00 8.75
C GLU A 78 8.06 7.41 8.19
N MET A 79 7.31 7.49 7.10
CA MET A 79 6.88 8.73 6.48
C MET A 79 5.37 8.74 6.26
N THR A 80 4.82 9.92 6.00
CA THR A 80 3.37 10.11 5.87
C THR A 80 2.94 10.56 4.47
N SER A 81 3.89 10.95 3.60
CA SER A 81 3.59 11.37 2.24
C SER A 81 4.80 11.24 1.30
N ASN A 82 4.52 11.10 0.01
CA ASN A 82 5.51 11.14 -1.06
C ASN A 82 6.28 12.47 -1.10
N GLU A 83 5.62 13.58 -0.80
CA GLU A 83 6.22 14.92 -0.78
C GLU A 83 7.22 15.04 0.37
N GLU A 84 6.92 14.46 1.54
CA GLU A 84 7.87 14.37 2.65
C GLU A 84 9.12 13.59 2.25
N MET A 85 8.94 12.43 1.61
CA MET A 85 10.04 11.62 1.10
C MET A 85 10.91 12.41 0.12
N LEU A 86 10.29 13.06 -0.85
CA LEU A 86 10.99 13.85 -1.87
C LEU A 86 11.84 14.96 -1.25
N ILE A 87 11.33 15.67 -0.24
CA ILE A 87 12.07 16.71 0.50
C ILE A 87 13.29 16.09 1.20
N LYS A 88 13.10 14.96 1.89
CA LYS A 88 14.18 14.26 2.59
C LYS A 88 15.26 13.78 1.64
N LEU A 89 14.88 13.23 0.47
CA LEU A 89 15.83 12.74 -0.53
C LEU A 89 16.57 13.85 -1.29
N LYS A 90 15.97 15.03 -1.42
CA LYS A 90 16.62 16.22 -2.00
C LYS A 90 17.53 16.96 -1.02
N SER A 91 17.47 16.63 0.27
CA SER A 91 18.33 17.25 1.27
C SER A 91 19.79 16.83 1.08
N SER A 92 20.71 17.79 1.27
CA SER A 92 22.16 17.51 1.30
C SER A 92 22.56 16.57 2.47
N ASP A 93 21.71 16.46 3.48
CA ASP A 93 21.90 15.66 4.68
C ASP A 93 21.13 14.32 4.60
N CYS A 94 20.74 13.90 3.39
CA CYS A 94 20.05 12.62 3.20
C CYS A 94 20.90 11.46 3.72
N VAL A 95 20.31 10.68 4.62
CA VAL A 95 20.95 9.53 5.28
C VAL A 95 20.36 8.18 4.87
N TYR A 96 19.31 8.19 4.04
CA TYR A 96 18.62 6.97 3.66
C TYR A 96 19.37 6.22 2.59
N ASP A 97 19.40 4.89 2.75
CA ASP A 97 19.99 3.94 1.81
C ASP A 97 18.95 3.37 0.85
N MET A 98 17.68 3.38 1.27
CA MET A 98 16.58 2.78 0.54
C MET A 98 15.26 3.48 0.86
N CYS A 99 14.37 3.60 -0.14
CA CYS A 99 13.07 4.26 -0.01
C CYS A 99 12.01 3.55 -0.86
N PHE A 100 10.71 3.83 -0.54
CA PHE A 100 9.56 3.22 -1.20
C PHE A 100 8.60 4.27 -1.79
N PRO A 101 9.01 5.00 -2.83
CA PRO A 101 8.17 6.00 -3.49
C PRO A 101 7.11 5.40 -4.40
N SER A 102 6.04 6.17 -4.59
CA SER A 102 5.08 5.93 -5.66
C SER A 102 5.59 6.44 -7.02
N GLU A 103 4.95 5.99 -8.09
CA GLU A 103 5.36 6.16 -9.49
C GLU A 103 5.76 7.60 -9.88
N TYR A 104 4.94 8.61 -9.55
CA TYR A 104 5.20 10.00 -9.94
C TYR A 104 6.40 10.63 -9.21
N ILE A 105 6.73 10.13 -8.03
CA ILE A 105 7.94 10.54 -7.31
C ILE A 105 9.18 9.89 -7.91
N ILE A 106 9.07 8.64 -8.38
CA ILE A 106 10.17 7.97 -9.08
C ILE A 106 10.57 8.79 -10.32
N GLU A 107 9.60 9.26 -11.11
CA GLU A 107 9.85 10.14 -12.26
C GLU A 107 10.63 11.41 -11.85
N GLN A 108 10.23 12.06 -10.75
CA GLN A 108 10.89 13.25 -10.23
C GLN A 108 12.32 12.97 -9.73
N LEU A 109 12.50 11.82 -9.05
CA LEU A 109 13.82 11.41 -8.56
C LEU A 109 14.77 11.07 -9.69
N ILE A 110 14.29 10.39 -10.75
CA ILE A 110 15.07 10.10 -11.97
C ILE A 110 15.42 11.40 -12.68
N ALA A 111 14.46 12.29 -12.91
CA ALA A 111 14.68 13.58 -13.56
C ALA A 111 15.65 14.48 -12.79
N SER A 112 15.69 14.35 -11.46
CA SER A 112 16.61 15.07 -10.58
C SER A 112 17.97 14.39 -10.41
N ASP A 113 18.21 13.26 -11.08
CA ASP A 113 19.45 12.45 -10.99
C ASP A 113 19.78 12.03 -9.53
N LEU A 114 18.77 11.64 -8.75
CA LEU A 114 18.91 11.30 -7.33
C LEU A 114 18.96 9.79 -7.04
N LEU A 115 18.76 8.93 -8.04
CA LEU A 115 18.72 7.48 -7.86
C LEU A 115 19.96 6.78 -8.44
N LEU A 116 20.40 5.72 -7.78
CA LEU A 116 21.33 4.74 -8.35
C LEU A 116 20.57 3.75 -9.23
N PRO A 117 21.12 3.34 -10.39
CA PRO A 117 20.61 2.19 -11.11
C PRO A 117 20.69 0.94 -10.22
N LEU A 118 19.67 0.10 -10.26
CA LEU A 118 19.70 -1.21 -9.60
C LEU A 118 20.67 -2.15 -10.33
N ASP A 119 21.49 -2.84 -9.55
CA ASP A 119 22.34 -3.92 -10.03
C ASP A 119 21.55 -5.24 -9.95
N MET A 120 20.94 -5.63 -11.08
CA MET A 120 20.08 -6.81 -11.14
C MET A 120 20.82 -8.13 -10.89
N ASP A 121 22.15 -8.15 -11.06
CA ASP A 121 22.97 -9.34 -10.72
C ASP A 121 22.99 -9.57 -9.18
N LYS A 122 22.71 -8.53 -8.41
CA LYS A 122 22.57 -8.58 -6.94
C LYS A 122 21.14 -8.82 -6.46
N ILE A 123 20.19 -8.89 -7.38
CA ILE A 123 18.75 -9.09 -7.06
C ILE A 123 18.22 -10.28 -7.88
N PRO A 124 18.76 -11.50 -7.71
CA PRO A 124 18.32 -12.66 -8.49
C PRO A 124 16.82 -12.98 -8.31
N ASN A 125 16.21 -12.60 -7.19
CA ASN A 125 14.78 -12.79 -6.93
C ASN A 125 13.88 -11.79 -7.68
N ALA A 126 14.43 -10.77 -8.33
CA ALA A 126 13.66 -9.91 -9.24
C ALA A 126 12.99 -10.69 -10.39
N LYS A 127 13.49 -11.89 -10.73
CA LYS A 127 12.84 -12.81 -11.67
C LYS A 127 11.42 -13.22 -11.28
N ASN A 128 11.08 -13.09 -10.00
CA ASN A 128 9.77 -13.42 -9.45
C ASN A 128 8.71 -12.33 -9.74
N ILE A 129 9.14 -11.13 -10.14
CA ILE A 129 8.20 -10.05 -10.48
C ILE A 129 7.46 -10.37 -11.78
N MET A 130 6.13 -10.23 -11.73
CA MET A 130 5.25 -10.47 -12.87
C MET A 130 5.56 -9.52 -14.04
N GLN A 131 5.64 -10.09 -15.25
CA GLN A 131 6.00 -9.35 -16.45
C GLN A 131 5.01 -8.21 -16.77
N ASP A 132 3.72 -8.43 -16.58
CA ASP A 132 2.68 -7.41 -16.79
C ASP A 132 2.83 -6.21 -15.84
N LYS A 133 3.31 -6.44 -14.60
CA LYS A 133 3.61 -5.35 -13.65
C LYS A 133 4.86 -4.56 -14.09
N LEU A 134 5.90 -5.25 -14.55
CA LEU A 134 7.08 -4.59 -15.12
C LEU A 134 6.76 -3.78 -16.40
N GLU A 135 5.78 -4.21 -17.19
CA GLU A 135 5.30 -3.45 -18.36
C GLU A 135 4.63 -2.14 -17.95
N ILE A 136 3.84 -2.15 -16.87
CA ILE A 136 3.21 -0.93 -16.34
C ILE A 136 4.27 0.01 -15.76
N THR A 137 5.16 -0.50 -14.91
CA THR A 137 6.19 0.31 -14.23
C THR A 137 7.23 0.89 -15.19
N ASN A 138 7.42 0.26 -16.37
CA ASN A 138 8.26 0.81 -17.45
C ASN A 138 7.75 2.18 -17.96
N SER A 139 6.49 2.55 -17.70
CA SER A 139 5.94 3.85 -18.12
C SER A 139 6.53 5.03 -17.34
N PHE A 140 6.95 4.83 -16.10
CA PHE A 140 7.54 5.85 -15.24
C PHE A 140 9.04 5.61 -14.90
N ASP A 141 9.53 4.39 -15.07
CA ASP A 141 10.96 4.03 -14.98
C ASP A 141 11.37 3.22 -16.22
N PRO A 142 11.76 3.87 -17.33
CA PRO A 142 12.08 3.20 -18.57
C PRO A 142 13.17 2.13 -18.40
N GLY A 143 12.80 0.88 -18.71
CA GLY A 143 13.64 -0.30 -18.53
C GLY A 143 13.69 -0.82 -17.10
N ASN A 144 12.84 -0.33 -16.20
CA ASN A 144 12.85 -0.65 -14.76
C ASN A 144 14.27 -0.60 -14.19
N LYS A 145 14.95 0.51 -14.50
CA LYS A 145 16.38 0.65 -14.26
C LYS A 145 16.70 1.09 -12.84
N TYR A 146 15.85 1.91 -12.25
CA TYR A 146 16.09 2.58 -10.98
C TYR A 146 15.20 2.07 -9.85
N SER A 147 14.17 1.33 -10.19
CA SER A 147 13.15 0.89 -9.24
C SER A 147 12.70 -0.55 -9.51
N LEU A 148 12.19 -1.21 -8.45
CA LEU A 148 11.55 -2.50 -8.57
C LEU A 148 10.20 -2.45 -7.84
N PRO A 149 9.07 -2.92 -8.43
CA PRO A 149 7.77 -2.89 -7.78
C PRO A 149 7.78 -3.67 -6.47
N TYR A 150 7.22 -3.05 -5.43
CA TYR A 150 7.11 -3.63 -4.09
C TYR A 150 5.67 -4.05 -3.79
N MET A 151 4.74 -3.10 -3.86
CA MET A 151 3.30 -3.32 -3.72
C MET A 151 2.55 -2.49 -4.74
N TRP A 152 1.32 -2.91 -5.03
CA TRP A 152 0.45 -2.19 -5.95
C TRP A 152 -1.01 -2.32 -5.55
N GLY A 153 -1.87 -1.54 -6.17
CA GLY A 153 -3.30 -1.62 -5.95
C GLY A 153 -4.07 -0.65 -6.83
N THR A 154 -5.37 -0.57 -6.58
CA THR A 154 -6.29 0.33 -7.27
C THR A 154 -6.95 1.28 -6.30
N VAL A 155 -7.47 2.39 -6.79
CA VAL A 155 -8.46 3.22 -6.10
C VAL A 155 -9.84 2.83 -6.57
N GLY A 156 -10.77 2.65 -5.64
CA GLY A 156 -12.15 2.28 -5.97
C GLY A 156 -13.14 2.72 -4.93
N ILE A 157 -14.34 2.21 -5.02
CA ILE A 157 -15.45 2.47 -4.10
C ILE A 157 -15.65 1.24 -3.23
N LEU A 158 -15.35 1.36 -1.92
CA LEU A 158 -15.84 0.45 -0.91
C LEU A 158 -17.28 0.83 -0.57
N TYR A 159 -18.22 -0.10 -0.63
CA TYR A 159 -19.63 0.19 -0.37
C TYR A 159 -20.28 -0.90 0.47
N ASN A 160 -21.31 -0.50 1.24
CA ASN A 160 -22.10 -1.42 2.04
C ASN A 160 -23.30 -1.94 1.21
N THR A 161 -23.31 -3.22 0.90
CA THR A 161 -24.31 -3.89 0.06
C THR A 161 -25.73 -3.88 0.62
N THR A 162 -25.86 -3.67 1.95
CA THR A 162 -27.18 -3.53 2.60
C THR A 162 -27.73 -2.11 2.51
N MET A 163 -26.93 -1.14 2.10
CA MET A 163 -27.30 0.28 1.93
C MET A 163 -27.31 0.70 0.46
N VAL A 164 -26.52 0.05 -0.39
CA VAL A 164 -26.38 0.30 -1.83
C VAL A 164 -26.82 -0.97 -2.54
N GLU A 165 -28.05 -0.95 -3.06
CA GLU A 165 -28.68 -2.12 -3.70
C GLU A 165 -28.37 -2.22 -5.20
N GLU A 166 -28.06 -1.08 -5.84
CA GLU A 166 -27.70 -1.01 -7.26
C GLU A 166 -26.22 -1.39 -7.51
N PRO A 167 -25.90 -1.93 -8.68
CA PRO A 167 -24.52 -2.20 -9.06
C PRO A 167 -23.66 -0.93 -9.05
N VAL A 168 -22.51 -0.97 -8.39
CA VAL A 168 -21.54 0.14 -8.35
C VAL A 168 -20.60 0.02 -9.55
N THR A 169 -21.03 0.56 -10.70
CA THR A 169 -20.30 0.48 -11.97
C THR A 169 -19.75 1.81 -12.46
N SER A 170 -20.16 2.92 -11.85
CA SER A 170 -19.74 4.27 -12.24
C SER A 170 -19.35 5.11 -11.02
N TRP A 171 -18.35 5.97 -11.18
CA TRP A 171 -18.04 7.02 -10.20
C TRP A 171 -19.22 7.97 -9.96
N GLY A 172 -20.16 8.05 -10.91
CA GLY A 172 -21.35 8.90 -10.80
C GLY A 172 -22.20 8.62 -9.56
N ILE A 173 -22.16 7.42 -8.98
CA ILE A 173 -22.87 7.07 -7.75
C ILE A 173 -22.46 7.96 -6.56
N LEU A 174 -21.23 8.52 -6.58
CA LEU A 174 -20.75 9.44 -5.55
C LEU A 174 -21.43 10.82 -5.58
N TRP A 175 -22.23 11.09 -6.62
CA TRP A 175 -23.06 12.30 -6.78
C TRP A 175 -24.56 12.02 -6.70
N ASP A 176 -24.96 10.79 -6.32
CA ASP A 176 -26.37 10.46 -6.14
C ASP A 176 -26.90 11.01 -4.80
N GLU A 177 -27.93 11.86 -4.88
CA GLU A 177 -28.58 12.47 -3.72
C GLU A 177 -29.18 11.46 -2.73
N LYS A 178 -29.47 10.23 -3.19
CA LYS A 178 -29.93 9.10 -2.35
C LYS A 178 -28.97 8.83 -1.19
N TYR A 179 -27.68 9.07 -1.38
CA TYR A 179 -26.63 8.80 -0.39
C TYR A 179 -26.10 10.05 0.33
N ALA A 180 -26.92 11.12 0.36
CA ALA A 180 -26.51 12.38 1.00
C ALA A 180 -26.05 12.18 2.46
N GLY A 181 -24.86 12.68 2.78
CA GLY A 181 -24.23 12.58 4.10
C GLY A 181 -23.63 11.20 4.43
N GLN A 182 -23.58 10.27 3.45
CA GLN A 182 -23.13 8.89 3.65
C GLN A 182 -21.93 8.52 2.78
N ILE A 183 -21.30 9.49 2.11
CA ILE A 183 -20.19 9.28 1.17
C ILE A 183 -18.91 9.84 1.77
N TRP A 184 -17.90 9.01 1.94
CA TRP A 184 -16.54 9.43 2.23
C TRP A 184 -15.71 9.60 0.95
N MET A 185 -15.05 10.74 0.82
CA MET A 185 -14.05 10.96 -0.23
C MET A 185 -12.64 10.82 0.35
N TYR A 186 -11.69 10.38 -0.48
CA TYR A 186 -10.31 10.26 -0.05
C TYR A 186 -9.64 11.63 0.10
N ASP A 187 -8.93 11.86 1.18
CA ASP A 187 -8.25 13.15 1.47
C ASP A 187 -6.90 13.23 0.73
N SER A 188 -6.95 13.12 -0.58
CA SER A 188 -5.81 13.27 -1.48
C SER A 188 -6.17 14.13 -2.67
N VAL A 189 -5.26 15.02 -3.03
CA VAL A 189 -5.38 15.93 -4.18
C VAL A 189 -5.53 15.13 -5.47
N ARG A 190 -4.59 14.18 -5.68
CA ARG A 190 -4.52 13.44 -6.93
C ARG A 190 -5.66 12.43 -7.05
N ASP A 191 -5.97 11.69 -5.99
CA ASP A 191 -7.02 10.67 -6.05
C ASP A 191 -8.41 11.28 -6.20
N SER A 192 -8.79 12.24 -5.34
CA SER A 192 -10.14 12.84 -5.41
C SER A 192 -10.39 13.62 -6.69
N ILE A 193 -9.42 14.41 -7.17
CA ILE A 193 -9.55 15.11 -8.45
C ILE A 193 -9.46 14.09 -9.59
N GLY A 194 -8.55 13.10 -9.53
CA GLY A 194 -8.33 12.11 -10.57
C GLY A 194 -9.57 11.25 -10.87
N ILE A 195 -10.25 10.71 -9.85
CA ILE A 195 -11.49 9.94 -10.06
C ILE A 195 -12.62 10.83 -10.60
N THR A 196 -12.63 12.11 -10.21
CA THR A 196 -13.62 13.06 -10.75
C THR A 196 -13.35 13.35 -12.22
N LEU A 197 -12.07 13.48 -12.61
CA LEU A 197 -11.68 13.60 -14.03
C LEU A 197 -12.08 12.36 -14.82
N LYS A 198 -11.85 11.15 -14.27
CA LYS A 198 -12.29 9.90 -14.91
C LYS A 198 -13.80 9.87 -15.12
N TYR A 199 -14.58 10.27 -14.11
CA TYR A 199 -16.05 10.39 -14.24
C TYR A 199 -16.47 11.37 -15.35
N LEU A 200 -15.74 12.47 -15.51
CA LEU A 200 -15.98 13.44 -16.59
C LEU A 200 -15.45 12.97 -17.96
N GLY A 201 -14.78 11.84 -18.05
CA GLY A 201 -14.19 11.29 -19.27
C GLY A 201 -12.84 11.88 -19.65
N TYR A 202 -12.14 12.51 -18.67
CA TYR A 202 -10.83 13.11 -18.85
C TYR A 202 -9.70 12.20 -18.38
N ASP A 203 -8.47 12.53 -18.80
CA ASP A 203 -7.26 11.87 -18.29
C ASP A 203 -6.98 12.34 -16.85
N LEU A 204 -6.68 11.39 -15.94
CA LEU A 204 -6.33 11.72 -14.55
C LEU A 204 -4.95 12.43 -14.42
N ASN A 205 -4.17 12.48 -15.49
CA ASN A 205 -2.91 13.24 -15.61
C ASN A 205 -3.05 14.51 -16.46
N THR A 206 -4.30 14.97 -16.73
CA THR A 206 -4.51 16.13 -17.58
C THR A 206 -3.74 17.37 -17.11
N ARG A 207 -3.27 18.15 -18.09
CA ARG A 207 -2.66 19.47 -17.87
C ARG A 207 -3.57 20.61 -18.41
N SER A 208 -4.87 20.36 -18.44
CA SER A 208 -5.89 21.34 -18.86
C SER A 208 -6.49 22.03 -17.62
N GLU A 209 -6.21 23.31 -17.45
CA GLU A 209 -6.81 24.11 -16.37
C GLU A 209 -8.35 24.08 -16.42
N ALA A 210 -8.93 24.00 -17.64
CA ALA A 210 -10.38 23.95 -17.81
C ALA A 210 -10.98 22.64 -17.26
N GLU A 211 -10.35 21.48 -17.55
CA GLU A 211 -10.80 20.18 -17.05
C GLU A 211 -10.64 20.08 -15.53
N ILE A 212 -9.55 20.61 -14.98
CA ILE A 212 -9.33 20.70 -13.52
C ILE A 212 -10.39 21.60 -12.88
N ALA A 213 -10.75 22.73 -13.51
CA ALA A 213 -11.78 23.60 -13.00
C ALA A 213 -13.15 22.93 -12.98
N GLU A 214 -13.50 22.15 -14.01
CA GLU A 214 -14.74 21.37 -14.06
C GLU A 214 -14.80 20.30 -12.97
N ALA A 215 -13.72 19.53 -12.79
CA ALA A 215 -13.60 18.55 -11.72
C ALA A 215 -13.70 19.19 -10.33
N ARG A 216 -13.02 20.33 -10.11
CA ARG A 216 -13.12 21.12 -8.88
C ARG A 216 -14.57 21.53 -8.59
N ASP A 217 -15.25 22.09 -9.58
CA ASP A 217 -16.61 22.61 -9.40
C ASP A 217 -17.60 21.50 -9.10
N LEU A 218 -17.41 20.32 -9.71
CA LEU A 218 -18.19 19.13 -9.43
C LEU A 218 -17.94 18.59 -8.02
N LEU A 219 -16.69 18.58 -7.54
CA LEU A 219 -16.36 18.20 -6.16
C LEU A 219 -16.89 19.22 -5.13
N ILE A 220 -16.92 20.51 -5.46
CA ILE A 220 -17.56 21.53 -4.62
C ILE A 220 -19.07 21.27 -4.53
N ALA A 221 -19.73 20.98 -5.65
CA ALA A 221 -21.16 20.66 -5.70
C ALA A 221 -21.51 19.39 -4.90
N GLN A 222 -20.59 18.45 -4.75
CA GLN A 222 -20.76 17.22 -3.97
C GLN A 222 -20.84 17.46 -2.44
N LYS A 223 -20.45 18.64 -1.96
CA LYS A 223 -20.34 18.91 -0.51
C LYS A 223 -21.56 18.48 0.31
N PRO A 224 -22.82 18.72 -0.09
CA PRO A 224 -23.99 18.27 0.67
C PRO A 224 -24.16 16.75 0.72
N LEU A 225 -23.52 16.02 -0.21
CA LEU A 225 -23.64 14.57 -0.33
C LEU A 225 -22.58 13.85 0.48
N ARG A 226 -21.36 14.42 0.56
CA ARG A 226 -20.26 13.77 1.28
C ARG A 226 -20.35 13.93 2.79
N LYS A 227 -19.99 12.86 3.48
CA LYS A 227 -19.79 12.85 4.93
C LYS A 227 -18.52 13.63 5.31
N GLY A 228 -17.51 13.56 4.49
CA GLY A 228 -16.25 14.28 4.65
C GLY A 228 -15.16 13.78 3.71
N PHE A 229 -13.96 14.30 3.92
CA PHE A 229 -12.72 13.73 3.42
C PHE A 229 -12.02 12.99 4.56
N GLY A 230 -11.41 11.87 4.23
CA GLY A 230 -10.66 11.07 5.21
C GLY A 230 -9.64 10.16 4.54
N THR A 231 -8.82 9.52 5.37
CA THR A 231 -7.89 8.44 5.05
C THR A 231 -8.29 7.22 5.88
N ASP A 232 -7.41 6.63 6.65
CA ASP A 232 -7.66 5.44 7.48
C ASP A 232 -8.81 5.63 8.49
N ASN A 233 -9.07 6.88 8.91
CA ASN A 233 -10.19 7.22 9.79
C ASN A 233 -11.58 6.91 9.20
N MET A 234 -11.68 6.64 7.89
CA MET A 234 -12.91 6.21 7.23
C MET A 234 -13.22 4.72 7.48
N ARG A 235 -12.19 3.88 7.64
CA ARG A 235 -12.33 2.41 7.80
C ARG A 235 -13.30 2.04 8.92
N PRO A 236 -13.18 2.54 10.16
CA PRO A 236 -14.15 2.23 11.22
C PRO A 236 -15.58 2.68 10.90
N SER A 237 -15.75 3.71 10.07
CA SER A 237 -17.08 4.16 9.64
C SER A 237 -17.73 3.18 8.68
N MET A 238 -16.95 2.59 7.77
CA MET A 238 -17.41 1.58 6.81
C MET A 238 -17.69 0.26 7.52
N VAL A 239 -16.74 -0.26 8.28
CA VAL A 239 -16.85 -1.52 9.04
C VAL A 239 -18.07 -1.54 9.96
N ASN A 240 -18.37 -0.41 10.62
CA ASN A 240 -19.54 -0.30 11.50
C ASN A 240 -20.85 0.10 10.80
N GLY A 241 -20.92 0.09 9.46
CA GLY A 241 -22.12 0.42 8.70
C GLY A 241 -22.63 1.86 8.89
N LYS A 242 -21.72 2.82 9.18
CA LYS A 242 -22.07 4.23 9.43
C LYS A 242 -21.93 5.13 8.19
N ALA A 243 -21.59 4.55 7.06
CA ALA A 243 -21.55 5.21 5.75
C ALA A 243 -21.90 4.19 4.68
N ALA A 244 -22.49 4.66 3.57
CA ALA A 244 -22.86 3.82 2.46
C ALA A 244 -21.66 3.53 1.57
N MET A 245 -20.78 4.51 1.37
CA MET A 245 -19.64 4.41 0.45
C MET A 245 -18.42 5.18 0.95
N ALA A 246 -17.26 4.69 0.55
CA ALA A 246 -15.97 5.37 0.72
C ALA A 246 -15.07 5.15 -0.50
N VAL A 247 -14.40 6.19 -0.96
CA VAL A 247 -13.28 6.06 -1.88
C VAL A 247 -12.08 5.60 -1.09
N LEU A 248 -11.53 4.43 -1.41
CA LEU A 248 -10.40 3.81 -0.69
C LEU A 248 -9.44 3.11 -1.66
N TYR A 249 -8.23 2.86 -1.18
CA TYR A 249 -7.31 1.93 -1.81
C TYR A 249 -7.77 0.48 -1.62
N SER A 250 -7.46 -0.38 -2.58
CA SER A 250 -7.90 -1.78 -2.60
C SER A 250 -7.48 -2.58 -1.37
N GLY A 251 -6.26 -2.36 -0.83
CA GLY A 251 -5.80 -3.05 0.38
C GLY A 251 -6.61 -2.66 1.61
N ASP A 252 -6.84 -1.35 1.83
CA ASP A 252 -7.71 -0.88 2.93
C ASP A 252 -9.14 -1.40 2.79
N ALA A 253 -9.65 -1.44 1.56
CA ALA A 253 -10.97 -2.01 1.28
C ALA A 253 -11.00 -3.50 1.61
N PHE A 254 -9.95 -4.24 1.27
CA PHE A 254 -9.84 -5.66 1.53
C PHE A 254 -9.84 -5.96 3.03
N VAL A 255 -9.07 -5.20 3.83
CA VAL A 255 -9.12 -5.29 5.31
C VAL A 255 -10.53 -4.99 5.85
N CYS A 256 -11.20 -3.96 5.35
CA CYS A 256 -12.56 -3.64 5.78
C CYS A 256 -13.56 -4.75 5.44
N MET A 257 -13.41 -5.41 4.29
CA MET A 257 -14.25 -6.52 3.85
C MET A 257 -14.02 -7.77 4.71
N ASP A 258 -12.81 -7.99 5.21
CA ASP A 258 -12.51 -9.05 6.17
C ASP A 258 -13.22 -8.84 7.52
N GLU A 259 -13.33 -7.59 7.95
CA GLU A 259 -14.01 -7.22 9.20
C GLU A 259 -15.55 -7.16 9.08
N ASN A 260 -16.10 -7.00 7.87
CA ASN A 260 -17.54 -6.88 7.62
C ASN A 260 -17.93 -7.44 6.25
N GLU A 261 -18.60 -8.58 6.23
CA GLU A 261 -19.08 -9.30 5.03
C GLU A 261 -20.15 -8.54 4.21
N ASP A 262 -20.76 -7.51 4.78
CA ASP A 262 -21.68 -6.63 4.04
C ASP A 262 -20.97 -5.64 3.14
N LEU A 263 -19.64 -5.56 3.18
CA LEU A 263 -18.86 -4.65 2.36
C LEU A 263 -18.43 -5.31 1.04
N ALA A 264 -18.40 -4.51 -0.02
CA ALA A 264 -17.88 -4.90 -1.32
C ALA A 264 -17.08 -3.73 -1.92
N TYR A 265 -16.17 -4.06 -2.84
CA TYR A 265 -15.33 -3.08 -3.51
C TYR A 265 -15.52 -3.12 -5.02
N ALA A 266 -15.52 -1.96 -5.67
CA ALA A 266 -15.63 -1.85 -7.11
C ALA A 266 -14.69 -0.79 -7.67
N VAL A 267 -14.05 -1.11 -8.80
CA VAL A 267 -13.38 -0.14 -9.66
C VAL A 267 -14.34 0.19 -10.82
N PRO A 268 -14.85 1.43 -10.91
CA PRO A 268 -15.83 1.82 -11.92
C PRO A 268 -15.36 1.67 -13.36
N GLU A 269 -16.34 1.61 -14.30
CA GLU A 269 -16.09 1.37 -15.72
C GLU A 269 -15.33 2.51 -16.42
N GLU A 270 -15.40 3.73 -15.90
CA GLU A 270 -14.61 4.87 -16.39
C GLU A 270 -13.10 4.71 -16.13
N GLY A 271 -12.74 3.70 -15.34
CA GLY A 271 -11.37 3.44 -14.91
C GLY A 271 -10.97 4.24 -13.68
N SER A 272 -9.77 4.02 -13.22
CA SER A 272 -9.25 4.58 -11.97
C SER A 272 -7.75 4.77 -12.01
N ASN A 273 -7.17 5.17 -10.87
CA ASN A 273 -5.75 5.04 -10.61
C ASN A 273 -5.42 3.57 -10.31
N VAL A 274 -4.39 3.04 -10.98
CA VAL A 274 -3.59 1.91 -10.51
C VAL A 274 -2.25 2.48 -10.06
N TRP A 275 -1.90 2.23 -8.81
CA TRP A 275 -0.68 2.79 -8.21
C TRP A 275 0.34 1.68 -7.94
N PHE A 276 1.61 2.07 -7.95
CA PHE A 276 2.74 1.21 -7.64
C PHE A 276 3.67 1.92 -6.68
N ASP A 277 3.91 1.32 -5.52
CA ASP A 277 5.04 1.69 -4.68
C ASP A 277 6.21 0.79 -5.04
N ASN A 278 7.32 1.40 -5.37
CA ASN A 278 8.52 0.70 -5.80
C ASN A 278 9.65 0.97 -4.81
N VAL A 279 10.55 0.02 -4.69
CA VAL A 279 11.79 0.24 -3.95
C VAL A 279 12.84 0.90 -4.82
N VAL A 280 13.56 1.88 -4.25
CA VAL A 280 14.65 2.62 -4.91
C VAL A 280 15.85 2.78 -3.98
N ILE A 281 17.04 2.96 -4.58
CA ILE A 281 18.30 3.26 -3.86
C ILE A 281 18.72 4.70 -4.21
N PRO A 282 18.69 5.65 -3.25
CA PRO A 282 19.18 7.01 -3.47
C PRO A 282 20.68 7.04 -3.72
N LYS A 283 21.16 8.02 -4.50
CA LYS A 283 22.61 8.23 -4.71
C LYS A 283 23.40 8.56 -3.45
N SER A 284 22.72 9.03 -2.41
CA SER A 284 23.29 9.31 -1.10
C SER A 284 23.54 8.06 -0.25
N ALA A 285 23.04 6.89 -0.67
CA ALA A 285 23.16 5.64 0.07
C ALA A 285 24.60 5.32 0.47
N LYS A 286 24.80 4.86 1.69
CA LYS A 286 26.08 4.51 2.26
C LYS A 286 26.32 3.01 2.22
N ASN A 287 25.27 2.21 2.37
CA ASN A 287 25.32 0.75 2.36
C ASN A 287 24.51 0.19 1.16
N VAL A 288 25.03 0.45 -0.05
CA VAL A 288 24.40 0.02 -1.30
C VAL A 288 24.32 -1.50 -1.41
N GLU A 289 25.26 -2.22 -0.79
CA GLU A 289 25.27 -3.69 -0.76
C GLU A 289 24.10 -4.23 0.07
N ALA A 290 23.93 -3.74 1.29
CA ALA A 290 22.80 -4.13 2.14
C ALA A 290 21.45 -3.74 1.51
N ALA A 291 21.38 -2.60 0.80
CA ALA A 291 20.18 -2.19 0.09
C ALA A 291 19.79 -3.19 -1.00
N HIS A 292 20.73 -3.64 -1.84
CA HIS A 292 20.46 -4.67 -2.85
C HIS A 292 20.08 -6.02 -2.22
N ALA A 293 20.77 -6.42 -1.14
CA ALA A 293 20.46 -7.64 -0.42
C ALA A 293 19.04 -7.59 0.17
N PHE A 294 18.64 -6.45 0.75
CA PHE A 294 17.29 -6.29 1.29
C PHE A 294 16.22 -6.30 0.18
N ILE A 295 16.49 -5.70 -0.99
CA ILE A 295 15.60 -5.78 -2.14
C ILE A 295 15.48 -7.25 -2.61
N ASN A 296 16.59 -7.98 -2.69
CA ASN A 296 16.57 -9.39 -3.05
C ASN A 296 15.78 -10.22 -2.04
N PHE A 297 15.98 -9.97 -0.75
CA PHE A 297 15.25 -10.61 0.36
C PHE A 297 13.74 -10.37 0.25
N LEU A 298 13.29 -9.12 0.07
CA LEU A 298 11.87 -8.79 -0.08
C LEU A 298 11.22 -9.42 -1.32
N ASN A 299 12.02 -9.81 -2.31
CA ASN A 299 11.54 -10.45 -3.54
C ASN A 299 11.65 -11.99 -3.51
N ASP A 300 12.13 -12.58 -2.41
CA ASP A 300 11.94 -14.02 -2.18
C ASP A 300 10.45 -14.35 -2.08
N GLY A 301 10.02 -15.45 -2.68
CA GLY A 301 8.60 -15.79 -2.77
C GLY A 301 7.93 -16.04 -1.41
N ALA A 302 8.65 -16.63 -0.45
CA ALA A 302 8.11 -16.90 0.88
C ALA A 302 8.05 -15.60 1.73
N ILE A 303 9.10 -14.78 1.64
CA ILE A 303 9.17 -13.47 2.31
C ILE A 303 8.09 -12.54 1.77
N ALA A 304 7.95 -12.44 0.45
CA ALA A 304 6.95 -11.62 -0.19
C ALA A 304 5.52 -12.07 0.14
N ALA A 305 5.25 -13.38 0.21
CA ALA A 305 3.94 -13.91 0.60
C ALA A 305 3.62 -13.53 2.05
N ARG A 306 4.53 -13.77 2.99
CA ARG A 306 4.37 -13.42 4.40
C ARG A 306 4.16 -11.92 4.59
N ASN A 307 4.92 -11.10 3.87
CA ASN A 307 4.76 -9.64 3.93
C ASN A 307 3.40 -9.19 3.41
N THR A 308 2.92 -9.83 2.34
CA THR A 308 1.59 -9.59 1.78
C THR A 308 0.47 -9.92 2.76
N GLU A 309 0.56 -11.07 3.45
CA GLU A 309 -0.41 -11.48 4.47
C GLU A 309 -0.46 -10.52 5.67
N TYR A 310 0.65 -9.81 5.93
CA TYR A 310 0.72 -8.80 6.98
C TYR A 310 0.10 -7.47 6.55
N ILE A 311 0.41 -6.97 5.33
CA ILE A 311 0.04 -5.62 4.90
C ILE A 311 -1.22 -5.56 4.04
N TYR A 312 -1.71 -6.69 3.52
CA TYR A 312 -2.95 -6.82 2.72
C TYR A 312 -2.97 -6.08 1.37
N TYR A 313 -1.88 -5.46 0.93
CA TYR A 313 -1.79 -4.91 -0.42
C TYR A 313 -1.31 -5.96 -1.43
N SER A 314 -1.68 -5.76 -2.70
CA SER A 314 -1.36 -6.71 -3.76
C SER A 314 0.13 -6.77 -4.04
N THR A 315 0.67 -7.98 -4.10
CA THR A 315 2.07 -8.20 -4.44
C THR A 315 2.28 -8.28 -5.94
N PRO A 316 3.35 -7.69 -6.49
CA PRO A 316 3.74 -7.90 -7.87
C PRO A 316 4.53 -9.20 -8.09
N ASN A 317 4.76 -10.01 -7.04
CA ASN A 317 5.62 -11.18 -7.03
C ASN A 317 4.82 -12.45 -7.33
N GLN A 318 5.08 -13.13 -8.46
CA GLN A 318 4.39 -14.35 -8.85
C GLN A 318 4.67 -15.50 -7.89
N ALA A 319 5.92 -15.64 -7.42
CA ALA A 319 6.27 -16.72 -6.49
C ALA A 319 5.59 -16.56 -5.11
N ALA A 320 5.25 -15.32 -4.72
CA ALA A 320 4.40 -15.05 -3.56
C ALA A 320 2.94 -15.41 -3.85
N MET A 321 2.40 -14.97 -5.00
CA MET A 321 1.02 -15.32 -5.41
C MET A 321 0.79 -16.83 -5.43
N ASP A 322 1.78 -17.61 -5.86
CA ASP A 322 1.71 -19.07 -5.90
C ASP A 322 1.68 -19.72 -4.49
N ARG A 323 1.98 -18.96 -3.43
CA ARG A 323 2.00 -19.39 -2.02
C ARG A 323 0.80 -18.89 -1.22
N LEU A 324 0.21 -17.77 -1.66
CA LEU A 324 -0.98 -17.22 -1.01
C LEU A 324 -2.19 -18.13 -1.21
N ASP A 325 -3.06 -18.17 -0.21
CA ASP A 325 -4.28 -18.95 -0.28
C ASP A 325 -5.35 -18.31 -1.21
N GLU A 326 -6.47 -19.02 -1.40
CA GLU A 326 -7.57 -18.58 -2.25
C GLU A 326 -8.26 -17.32 -1.71
N TYR A 327 -8.13 -17.02 -0.43
CA TYR A 327 -8.65 -15.80 0.17
C TYR A 327 -8.06 -14.54 -0.49
N PHE A 328 -6.75 -14.52 -0.74
CA PHE A 328 -6.09 -13.45 -1.48
C PHE A 328 -6.27 -13.60 -2.98
N THR A 329 -5.86 -14.73 -3.54
CA THR A 329 -5.74 -14.92 -4.99
C THR A 329 -7.08 -14.98 -5.72
N GLY A 330 -8.15 -15.40 -5.03
CA GLY A 330 -9.52 -15.46 -5.54
C GLY A 330 -10.31 -14.15 -5.42
N SER A 331 -9.79 -13.15 -4.71
CA SER A 331 -10.46 -11.86 -4.53
C SER A 331 -10.17 -10.90 -5.68
N GLU A 332 -11.21 -10.41 -6.36
CA GLU A 332 -11.07 -9.36 -7.39
C GLU A 332 -10.63 -8.00 -6.80
N THR A 333 -10.82 -7.77 -5.51
CA THR A 333 -10.31 -6.58 -4.82
C THR A 333 -8.80 -6.61 -4.71
N TYR A 334 -8.25 -7.79 -4.37
CA TYR A 334 -6.81 -8.02 -4.24
C TYR A 334 -6.14 -8.28 -5.59
N ASN A 335 -6.74 -9.12 -6.41
CA ASN A 335 -6.24 -9.53 -7.73
C ASN A 335 -7.26 -9.21 -8.81
N PRO A 336 -7.44 -7.92 -9.17
CA PRO A 336 -8.44 -7.52 -10.15
C PRO A 336 -8.16 -8.13 -11.53
N PRO A 337 -9.20 -8.53 -12.26
CA PRO A 337 -9.07 -9.08 -13.60
C PRO A 337 -8.44 -8.06 -14.56
N LYS A 338 -7.80 -8.56 -15.62
CA LYS A 338 -7.08 -7.73 -16.59
C LYS A 338 -7.94 -6.62 -17.17
N GLU A 339 -9.22 -6.88 -17.41
CA GLU A 339 -10.17 -5.92 -17.95
C GLU A 339 -10.38 -4.70 -17.04
N VAL A 340 -10.21 -4.89 -15.73
CA VAL A 340 -10.24 -3.79 -14.75
C VAL A 340 -8.96 -2.98 -14.84
N LEU A 341 -7.80 -3.64 -14.91
CA LEU A 341 -6.50 -2.98 -14.99
C LEU A 341 -6.31 -2.22 -16.30
N ASP A 342 -6.81 -2.76 -17.44
CA ASP A 342 -6.68 -2.13 -18.76
C ASP A 342 -7.36 -0.76 -18.85
N ARG A 343 -8.31 -0.44 -17.96
CA ARG A 343 -8.96 0.87 -17.89
C ARG A 343 -8.39 1.79 -16.80
N CYS A 344 -7.44 1.28 -16.00
CA CYS A 344 -6.74 2.06 -14.98
C CYS A 344 -5.47 2.71 -15.55
N THR A 345 -5.03 3.79 -14.91
CA THR A 345 -3.86 4.57 -15.34
C THR A 345 -3.04 4.92 -14.11
N VAL A 346 -1.71 4.89 -14.22
CA VAL A 346 -0.81 5.37 -13.16
C VAL A 346 -0.81 6.90 -13.10
N PHE A 347 -0.48 7.47 -11.95
CA PHE A 347 -0.16 8.89 -11.89
C PHE A 347 1.24 9.15 -12.46
N HIS A 348 1.35 10.21 -13.23
CA HIS A 348 2.61 10.75 -13.72
C HIS A 348 2.97 12.05 -13.02
N ASP A 349 4.25 12.40 -13.04
CA ASP A 349 4.71 13.70 -12.57
C ASP A 349 4.12 14.84 -13.42
N LEU A 350 3.49 15.77 -12.75
CA LEU A 350 2.91 16.95 -13.40
C LEU A 350 3.88 18.13 -13.45
N GLY A 351 5.06 18.00 -12.85
CA GLY A 351 6.00 19.11 -12.71
C GLY A 351 5.34 20.32 -12.05
N ASP A 352 5.61 21.52 -12.57
CA ASP A 352 5.04 22.76 -12.02
C ASP A 352 3.51 22.82 -12.11
N PHE A 353 2.89 22.00 -13.00
CA PHE A 353 1.43 21.99 -13.16
C PHE A 353 0.70 21.42 -11.93
N VAL A 354 1.39 20.71 -11.04
CA VAL A 354 0.84 20.26 -9.74
C VAL A 354 0.25 21.41 -8.93
N SER A 355 0.76 22.65 -9.11
CA SER A 355 0.23 23.86 -8.46
C SER A 355 -1.23 24.11 -8.78
N VAL A 356 -1.67 23.85 -10.02
CA VAL A 356 -3.07 23.99 -10.45
C VAL A 356 -3.99 23.01 -9.72
N TYR A 357 -3.55 21.77 -9.55
CA TYR A 357 -4.27 20.78 -8.74
C TYR A 357 -4.37 21.19 -7.27
N ASN A 358 -3.28 21.69 -6.70
CA ASN A 358 -3.25 22.14 -5.31
C ASN A 358 -4.16 23.37 -5.08
N GLU A 359 -4.20 24.31 -6.02
CA GLU A 359 -5.13 25.45 -5.96
C GLU A 359 -6.59 25.00 -6.04
N ALA A 360 -6.91 24.08 -6.95
CA ALA A 360 -8.23 23.48 -7.06
C ALA A 360 -8.63 22.75 -5.76
N TRP A 361 -7.72 21.95 -5.20
CA TRP A 361 -7.93 21.23 -3.94
C TRP A 361 -8.19 22.17 -2.77
N ASN A 362 -7.38 23.22 -2.63
CA ASN A 362 -7.59 24.23 -1.62
C ASN A 362 -9.00 24.87 -1.74
N ALA A 363 -9.45 25.16 -2.96
CA ALA A 363 -10.80 25.69 -3.19
C ALA A 363 -11.90 24.71 -2.79
N ILE A 364 -11.70 23.38 -3.04
CA ILE A 364 -12.63 22.31 -2.62
C ILE A 364 -12.71 22.21 -1.08
N LYS A 365 -11.57 22.29 -0.41
CA LYS A 365 -11.51 22.16 1.07
C LYS A 365 -12.05 23.36 1.80
N MET A 366 -11.94 24.58 1.22
CA MET A 366 -12.45 25.82 1.82
C MET A 366 -13.97 25.99 1.69
N LYS A 367 -14.61 25.37 0.74
CA LYS A 367 -16.05 25.45 0.49
C LYS A 367 -16.81 24.23 0.99
#